data_0470e6425577bf7215b469c5ab48f923
#
_entry.id   0470e6425577bf7215b469c5ab48f923
#
_cell.length_a   1.000
_cell.length_b   1.000
_cell.length_c   1.000
_cell.angle_alpha   90.00
_cell.angle_beta   90.00
_cell.angle_gamma   90.00
#
_symmetry.space_group_name_H-M   'P 1'
#
loop_
_entity.id
_entity.type
_entity.pdbx_description
1 polymer ?
#
loop_
_entity_poly.entity_id
_entity_poly.type
_entity_poly.pdbx_seq_one_letter_code
_entity_poly.pdbx_strand_id
1 'polypeptide(L)'
;MVMVFRIFLVLLFVPFLFSQNREVHYYELKYVSATEVLPFIEKMISPDGDIRFQPVKNSIQVSDYPERLKIIQDFINKTDTPPQKYKITIKLFEASQKQGGGTITKEIEGIKVQLRKLTPYSSYKLLDEISIEAEPGAKIDQAIARDYQITFFLKRFIGNPNAVKLLDLEFSKVEKKEKNVKIISPLMKTSLNLMLGRTQILGASSSVDEAKALIFVFYVNK
;
A
#
# COMPACT_ATOMS: atom_id res chain seq x y z
N MET A 1 12.86 81.17 -31.09
CA MET A 1 13.63 79.90 -31.03
C MET A 1 13.42 79.38 -29.64
N VAL A 2 12.42 78.47 -29.53
CA VAL A 2 11.95 77.89 -28.25
C VAL A 2 12.62 76.54 -28.09
N MET A 3 13.44 76.38 -27.10
CA MET A 3 14.18 75.14 -26.78
C MET A 3 13.33 74.29 -25.83
N VAL A 4 12.72 73.19 -26.36
CA VAL A 4 11.90 72.23 -25.61
C VAL A 4 12.85 71.23 -24.88
N PHE A 5 12.91 71.35 -23.56
CA PHE A 5 13.69 70.47 -22.68
C PHE A 5 12.81 69.17 -22.44
N ARG A 6 13.18 68.07 -23.10
CA ARG A 6 12.55 66.76 -22.88
C ARG A 6 13.19 66.11 -21.61
N ILE A 7 12.42 66.10 -20.52
CA ILE A 7 12.78 65.35 -19.32
C ILE A 7 12.44 63.84 -19.60
N PHE A 8 13.48 63.04 -19.69
CA PHE A 8 13.37 61.57 -19.83
C PHE A 8 13.28 61.00 -18.40
N LEU A 9 12.03 60.67 -17.98
CA LEU A 9 11.79 60.02 -16.71
C LEU A 9 12.17 58.52 -16.82
N VAL A 10 13.35 58.12 -16.37
CA VAL A 10 13.80 56.73 -16.25
C VAL A 10 13.16 56.15 -15.01
N LEU A 11 12.08 55.37 -15.18
CA LEU A 11 11.47 54.54 -14.14
C LEU A 11 12.42 53.35 -13.84
N LEU A 12 13.23 53.49 -12.78
CA LEU A 12 14.02 52.41 -12.21
C LEU A 12 13.06 51.35 -11.62
N PHE A 13 12.82 50.31 -12.39
CA PHE A 13 12.16 49.11 -11.91
C PHE A 13 13.13 48.36 -11.02
N VAL A 14 13.08 48.62 -9.69
CA VAL A 14 13.80 47.80 -8.70
C VAL A 14 13.03 46.52 -8.51
N PRO A 15 13.53 45.37 -8.98
CA PRO A 15 12.89 44.10 -8.63
C PRO A 15 13.01 43.92 -7.12
N PHE A 16 11.88 43.92 -6.43
CA PHE A 16 11.82 43.47 -5.04
C PHE A 16 12.20 41.98 -5.05
N LEU A 17 13.49 41.70 -4.82
CA LEU A 17 13.97 40.37 -4.49
C LEU A 17 13.40 40.04 -3.11
N PHE A 18 12.25 39.39 -3.08
CA PHE A 18 11.79 38.71 -1.88
C PHE A 18 12.82 37.59 -1.61
N SER A 19 13.80 37.87 -0.78
CA SER A 19 14.64 36.83 -0.19
C SER A 19 13.74 36.01 0.73
N GLN A 20 13.23 34.88 0.24
CA GLN A 20 12.52 33.93 1.09
C GLN A 20 13.55 33.32 2.04
N ASN A 21 13.45 33.66 3.33
CA ASN A 21 14.27 33.01 4.35
C ASN A 21 13.82 31.58 4.60
N ARG A 22 14.78 30.69 4.74
CA ARG A 22 14.49 29.31 5.17
C ARG A 22 14.11 29.30 6.64
N GLU A 23 13.14 28.49 6.97
CA GLU A 23 12.67 28.24 8.33
C GLU A 23 13.01 26.81 8.75
N VAL A 24 13.00 26.53 10.04
CA VAL A 24 13.28 25.21 10.60
C VAL A 24 12.05 24.73 11.34
N HIS A 25 11.47 23.61 10.87
CA HIS A 25 10.34 22.96 11.50
C HIS A 25 10.73 21.60 12.08
N TYR A 26 10.11 21.24 13.23
CA TYR A 26 10.29 19.97 13.91
C TYR A 26 8.98 19.20 13.83
N TYR A 27 9.04 17.96 13.33
CA TYR A 27 7.91 17.08 13.20
C TYR A 27 8.13 15.84 14.10
N GLU A 28 7.40 15.77 15.20
CA GLU A 28 7.37 14.62 16.09
C GLU A 28 6.17 13.75 15.71
N LEU A 29 6.42 12.49 15.31
CA LEU A 29 5.40 11.57 14.82
C LEU A 29 4.93 10.65 15.95
N LYS A 30 3.60 10.50 16.05
CA LYS A 30 2.96 9.72 17.13
C LYS A 30 2.54 8.32 16.69
N TYR A 31 2.05 8.18 15.47
CA TYR A 31 1.38 6.97 14.99
C TYR A 31 2.11 6.27 13.85
N VAL A 32 2.97 6.96 13.15
CA VAL A 32 3.81 6.39 12.08
C VAL A 32 5.28 6.52 12.42
N SER A 33 6.11 5.64 11.87
CA SER A 33 7.55 5.76 12.04
C SER A 33 8.11 6.88 11.16
N ALA A 34 8.97 7.71 11.72
CA ALA A 34 9.70 8.71 10.97
C ALA A 34 10.53 8.09 9.82
N THR A 35 11.02 6.87 10.00
CA THR A 35 11.70 6.09 8.94
C THR A 35 10.77 5.79 7.74
N GLU A 36 9.48 5.56 7.99
CA GLU A 36 8.52 5.24 6.92
C GLU A 36 8.11 6.48 6.11
N VAL A 37 8.09 7.67 6.73
CA VAL A 37 7.70 8.92 6.06
C VAL A 37 8.89 9.67 5.43
N LEU A 38 10.10 9.45 5.93
CA LEU A 38 11.32 10.14 5.46
C LEU A 38 11.48 10.11 3.93
N PRO A 39 11.34 8.97 3.20
CA PRO A 39 11.52 8.94 1.75
C PRO A 39 10.49 9.78 0.97
N PHE A 40 9.36 10.11 1.59
CA PHE A 40 8.36 11.00 1.00
C PHE A 40 8.71 12.46 1.23
N ILE A 41 9.20 12.80 2.43
CA ILE A 41 9.63 14.16 2.78
C ILE A 41 10.84 14.55 1.92
N GLU A 42 11.81 13.65 1.72
CA GLU A 42 12.98 13.87 0.85
C GLU A 42 12.60 14.25 -0.58
N LYS A 43 11.45 13.81 -1.08
CA LYS A 43 10.94 14.21 -2.41
C LYS A 43 10.20 15.56 -2.41
N MET A 44 9.87 16.09 -1.25
CA MET A 44 9.10 17.33 -1.09
C MET A 44 9.98 18.54 -0.82
N ILE A 45 11.18 18.35 -0.28
CA ILE A 45 12.10 19.45 0.00
C ILE A 45 12.63 20.08 -1.29
N SER A 46 13.03 21.33 -1.18
CA SER A 46 13.75 22.04 -2.24
C SER A 46 15.19 21.53 -2.38
N PRO A 47 15.89 21.81 -3.50
CA PRO A 47 17.30 21.46 -3.64
C PRO A 47 18.22 22.05 -2.55
N ASP A 48 17.82 23.18 -1.98
CA ASP A 48 18.55 23.86 -0.90
C ASP A 48 18.05 23.48 0.50
N GLY A 49 17.02 22.63 0.59
CA GLY A 49 16.47 22.13 1.85
C GLY A 49 17.41 21.17 2.56
N ASP A 50 17.30 21.09 3.89
CA ASP A 50 18.06 20.15 4.73
C ASP A 50 17.11 19.33 5.62
N ILE A 51 17.44 18.07 5.82
CA ILE A 51 16.70 17.16 6.69
C ILE A 51 17.62 16.57 7.74
N ARG A 52 17.19 16.61 9.00
CA ARG A 52 17.83 15.90 10.09
C ARG A 52 16.86 14.88 10.68
N PHE A 53 17.22 13.63 10.60
CA PHE A 53 16.43 12.52 11.06
C PHE A 53 16.90 12.06 12.45
N GLN A 54 15.95 11.90 13.40
CA GLN A 54 16.19 11.45 14.76
C GLN A 54 15.33 10.22 15.07
N PRO A 55 15.81 9.00 14.75
CA PRO A 55 15.01 7.78 14.86
C PRO A 55 14.56 7.46 16.27
N VAL A 56 15.41 7.74 17.27
CA VAL A 56 15.12 7.46 18.69
C VAL A 56 13.95 8.32 19.20
N LYS A 57 13.83 9.55 18.69
CA LYS A 57 12.74 10.47 19.04
C LYS A 57 11.54 10.38 18.11
N ASN A 58 11.59 9.50 17.12
CA ASN A 58 10.60 9.42 16.04
C ASN A 58 10.28 10.78 15.43
N SER A 59 11.31 11.59 15.17
CA SER A 59 11.16 12.97 14.71
C SER A 59 12.03 13.29 13.51
N ILE A 60 11.58 14.28 12.74
CA ILE A 60 12.26 14.81 11.56
C ILE A 60 12.31 16.33 11.71
N GLN A 61 13.49 16.90 11.57
CA GLN A 61 13.70 18.34 11.45
C GLN A 61 13.91 18.66 9.98
N VAL A 62 13.19 19.64 9.46
CA VAL A 62 13.33 20.13 8.08
C VAL A 62 13.62 21.60 8.09
N SER A 63 14.64 22.00 7.33
CA SER A 63 14.97 23.40 7.05
C SER A 63 14.72 23.69 5.58
N ASP A 64 13.70 24.51 5.28
CA ASP A 64 13.30 24.80 3.89
C ASP A 64 12.50 26.12 3.82
N TYR A 65 12.04 26.46 2.63
CA TYR A 65 11.16 27.61 2.39
C TYR A 65 9.74 27.36 2.95
N PRO A 66 9.03 28.39 3.42
CA PRO A 66 7.73 28.29 4.08
C PRO A 66 6.69 27.50 3.27
N GLU A 67 6.63 27.68 1.94
CA GLU A 67 5.72 26.93 1.07
C GLU A 67 6.00 25.43 1.05
N ARG A 68 7.29 25.03 1.11
CA ARG A 68 7.68 23.61 1.17
C ARG A 68 7.35 23.01 2.51
N LEU A 69 7.65 23.73 3.59
CA LEU A 69 7.32 23.32 4.95
C LEU A 69 5.81 23.14 5.14
N LYS A 70 4.98 23.98 4.52
CA LYS A 70 3.52 23.82 4.52
C LYS A 70 3.08 22.53 3.83
N ILE A 71 3.64 22.20 2.67
CA ILE A 71 3.34 20.93 1.95
C ILE A 71 3.72 19.74 2.82
N ILE A 72 4.87 19.78 3.47
CA ILE A 72 5.35 18.71 4.37
C ILE A 72 4.44 18.61 5.59
N GLN A 73 4.05 19.74 6.20
CA GLN A 73 3.11 19.74 7.32
C GLN A 73 1.77 19.13 6.96
N ASP A 74 1.20 19.50 5.80
CA ASP A 74 -0.06 18.94 5.32
C ASP A 74 0.04 17.43 5.06
N PHE A 75 1.16 16.96 4.53
CA PHE A 75 1.43 15.54 4.35
C PHE A 75 1.51 14.80 5.69
N ILE A 76 2.25 15.33 6.65
CA ILE A 76 2.38 14.75 8.00
C ILE A 76 1.02 14.70 8.69
N ASN A 77 0.26 15.79 8.68
CA ASN A 77 -1.08 15.85 9.30
C ASN A 77 -2.05 14.80 8.74
N LYS A 78 -1.94 14.49 7.45
CA LYS A 78 -2.75 13.46 6.78
C LYS A 78 -2.25 12.04 7.06
N THR A 79 -0.96 11.89 7.34
CA THR A 79 -0.30 10.58 7.45
C THR A 79 -0.19 10.12 8.89
N ASP A 80 0.18 11.02 9.82
CA ASP A 80 0.36 10.72 11.25
C ASP A 80 -0.96 10.76 12.00
N THR A 81 -1.87 9.88 11.63
CA THR A 81 -3.20 9.73 12.26
C THR A 81 -3.28 8.44 13.06
N PRO A 82 -4.18 8.34 14.04
CA PRO A 82 -4.38 7.10 14.80
C PRO A 82 -4.59 5.89 13.86
N PRO A 83 -4.11 4.69 14.24
CA PRO A 83 -4.37 3.48 13.48
C PRO A 83 -5.87 3.22 13.41
N GLN A 84 -6.34 2.78 12.25
CA GLN A 84 -7.72 2.38 12.00
C GLN A 84 -7.78 0.88 11.81
N LYS A 85 -8.86 0.25 12.27
CA LYS A 85 -9.14 -1.16 11.98
C LYS A 85 -9.58 -1.32 10.53
N TYR A 86 -9.10 -2.39 9.93
CA TYR A 86 -9.48 -2.80 8.58
C TYR A 86 -10.07 -4.21 8.66
N LYS A 87 -11.15 -4.42 7.93
CA LYS A 87 -11.72 -5.74 7.70
C LYS A 87 -11.21 -6.26 6.36
N ILE A 88 -10.43 -7.32 6.41
CA ILE A 88 -9.82 -7.95 5.24
C ILE A 88 -10.55 -9.27 5.02
N THR A 89 -11.23 -9.40 3.88
CA THR A 89 -11.88 -10.64 3.45
C THR A 89 -10.99 -11.29 2.40
N ILE A 90 -10.68 -12.56 2.61
CA ILE A 90 -9.83 -13.36 1.72
C ILE A 90 -10.62 -14.61 1.33
N LYS A 91 -10.85 -14.78 0.02
CA LYS A 91 -11.48 -15.98 -0.55
C LYS A 91 -10.43 -16.77 -1.31
N LEU A 92 -10.37 -18.05 -1.08
CA LEU A 92 -9.51 -18.99 -1.79
C LEU A 92 -10.35 -19.86 -2.72
N PHE A 93 -9.98 -19.85 -4.00
CA PHE A 93 -10.62 -20.66 -5.03
C PHE A 93 -9.64 -21.66 -5.64
N GLU A 94 -10.13 -22.85 -5.96
CA GLU A 94 -9.50 -23.76 -6.91
C GLU A 94 -10.05 -23.46 -8.31
N ALA A 95 -9.17 -23.13 -9.23
CA ALA A 95 -9.45 -22.96 -10.64
C ALA A 95 -9.00 -24.20 -11.41
N SER A 96 -9.79 -24.64 -12.40
CA SER A 96 -9.45 -25.80 -13.22
C SER A 96 -9.92 -25.66 -14.66
N GLN A 97 -9.24 -26.36 -15.56
CA GLN A 97 -9.70 -26.57 -16.93
C GLN A 97 -10.63 -27.77 -16.95
N LYS A 98 -11.96 -27.55 -16.94
CA LYS A 98 -12.94 -28.61 -17.18
C LYS A 98 -13.49 -28.49 -18.59
N GLN A 99 -13.42 -29.56 -19.38
CA GLN A 99 -14.16 -29.67 -20.63
C GLN A 99 -15.67 -29.87 -20.29
N GLY A 100 -16.50 -28.98 -20.86
CA GLY A 100 -17.95 -29.14 -20.77
C GLY A 100 -18.64 -28.43 -19.59
N GLY A 101 -18.59 -27.11 -19.54
CA GLY A 101 -19.40 -26.27 -18.63
C GLY A 101 -18.87 -26.24 -17.19
N GLY A 102 -17.96 -25.30 -16.91
CA GLY A 102 -17.41 -25.11 -15.56
C GLY A 102 -18.44 -24.58 -14.57
N THR A 103 -18.46 -25.14 -13.37
CA THR A 103 -19.25 -24.62 -12.25
C THR A 103 -18.65 -23.28 -11.78
N ILE A 104 -19.48 -22.25 -11.77
CA ILE A 104 -19.13 -20.93 -11.27
C ILE A 104 -19.97 -20.70 -10.03
N THR A 105 -19.32 -20.52 -8.89
CA THR A 105 -20.03 -20.20 -7.65
C THR A 105 -20.54 -18.77 -7.69
N LYS A 106 -21.65 -18.46 -7.00
CA LYS A 106 -22.26 -17.11 -6.96
C LYS A 106 -21.27 -16.02 -6.49
N GLU A 107 -20.32 -16.42 -5.66
CA GLU A 107 -19.31 -15.54 -5.07
C GLU A 107 -18.31 -14.97 -6.10
N ILE A 108 -18.23 -15.60 -7.28
CA ILE A 108 -17.33 -15.15 -8.37
C ILE A 108 -18.09 -14.34 -9.43
N GLU A 109 -19.40 -14.31 -9.43
CA GLU A 109 -20.17 -13.76 -10.54
C GLU A 109 -19.77 -12.30 -10.87
N GLY A 110 -19.47 -11.47 -9.84
CA GLY A 110 -18.99 -10.11 -9.98
C GLY A 110 -17.57 -9.95 -10.56
N ILE A 111 -16.73 -10.99 -10.49
CA ILE A 111 -15.33 -10.98 -10.98
C ILE A 111 -15.07 -11.96 -12.11
N LYS A 112 -16.09 -12.71 -12.53
CA LYS A 112 -16.04 -13.74 -13.58
C LYS A 112 -15.42 -13.24 -14.89
N VAL A 113 -15.80 -12.04 -15.31
CA VAL A 113 -15.28 -11.43 -16.55
C VAL A 113 -13.78 -11.12 -16.40
N GLN A 114 -13.35 -10.68 -15.23
CA GLN A 114 -11.95 -10.39 -14.96
C GLN A 114 -11.12 -11.68 -14.90
N LEU A 115 -11.62 -12.70 -14.21
CA LEU A 115 -10.96 -14.01 -14.12
C LEU A 115 -10.78 -14.67 -15.47
N ARG A 116 -11.79 -14.65 -16.32
CA ARG A 116 -11.72 -15.22 -17.69
C ARG A 116 -10.72 -14.49 -18.60
N LYS A 117 -10.46 -13.20 -18.35
CA LYS A 117 -9.45 -12.45 -19.09
C LYS A 117 -8.02 -12.73 -18.60
N LEU A 118 -7.87 -13.07 -17.33
CA LEU A 118 -6.57 -13.23 -16.67
C LEU A 118 -6.09 -14.68 -16.64
N THR A 119 -6.99 -15.66 -16.77
CA THR A 119 -6.66 -17.07 -16.57
C THR A 119 -7.32 -17.96 -17.65
N PRO A 120 -6.67 -19.07 -18.04
CA PRO A 120 -7.22 -20.01 -19.02
C PRO A 120 -8.27 -20.97 -18.42
N TYR A 121 -8.64 -20.79 -17.15
CA TYR A 121 -9.53 -21.70 -16.44
C TYR A 121 -11.00 -21.42 -16.72
N SER A 122 -11.81 -22.48 -16.75
CA SER A 122 -13.26 -22.42 -17.01
C SER A 122 -14.12 -22.72 -15.77
N SER A 123 -13.54 -23.37 -14.77
CA SER A 123 -14.22 -23.75 -13.51
C SER A 123 -13.51 -23.15 -12.30
N TYR A 124 -14.31 -22.65 -11.36
CA TYR A 124 -13.85 -22.05 -10.11
C TYR A 124 -14.68 -22.56 -8.96
N LYS A 125 -14.03 -23.18 -7.99
CA LYS A 125 -14.67 -23.71 -6.77
C LYS A 125 -14.13 -22.94 -5.56
N LEU A 126 -15.01 -22.33 -4.77
CA LEU A 126 -14.63 -21.76 -3.48
C LEU A 126 -14.17 -22.88 -2.55
N LEU A 127 -12.96 -22.76 -2.03
CA LEU A 127 -12.40 -23.67 -1.04
C LEU A 127 -12.67 -23.15 0.37
N ASP A 128 -12.50 -21.83 0.59
CA ASP A 128 -12.71 -21.21 1.88
C ASP A 128 -12.82 -19.69 1.78
N GLU A 129 -13.40 -19.08 2.81
CA GLU A 129 -13.49 -17.63 3.00
C GLU A 129 -13.18 -17.29 4.46
N ILE A 130 -12.23 -16.38 4.67
CA ILE A 130 -11.90 -15.84 6.00
C ILE A 130 -12.08 -14.33 6.02
N SER A 131 -12.49 -13.81 7.17
CA SER A 131 -12.59 -12.38 7.45
C SER A 131 -11.77 -12.06 8.69
N ILE A 132 -10.86 -11.09 8.57
CA ILE A 132 -9.90 -10.71 9.60
C ILE A 132 -10.07 -9.22 9.88
N GLU A 133 -10.23 -8.86 11.15
CA GLU A 133 -10.17 -7.48 11.60
C GLU A 133 -8.82 -7.22 12.25
N ALA A 134 -8.09 -6.24 11.72
CA ALA A 134 -6.74 -5.93 12.21
C ALA A 134 -6.39 -4.45 12.02
N GLU A 135 -5.44 -3.98 12.84
CA GLU A 135 -4.82 -2.67 12.72
C GLU A 135 -3.45 -2.77 12.03
N PRO A 136 -2.97 -1.69 11.38
CA PRO A 136 -1.60 -1.63 10.89
C PRO A 136 -0.58 -1.92 12.00
N GLY A 137 0.41 -2.75 11.68
CA GLY A 137 1.39 -3.28 12.63
C GLY A 137 1.11 -4.73 13.03
N ALA A 138 -0.13 -5.22 12.88
CA ALA A 138 -0.47 -6.60 13.21
C ALA A 138 0.21 -7.60 12.28
N LYS A 139 0.73 -8.69 12.86
CA LYS A 139 1.09 -9.91 12.15
C LYS A 139 -0.13 -10.81 12.10
N ILE A 140 -0.53 -11.20 10.92
CA ILE A 140 -1.62 -12.12 10.68
C ILE A 140 -1.03 -13.49 10.36
N ASP A 141 -1.57 -14.51 10.98
CA ASP A 141 -1.22 -15.91 10.76
C ASP A 141 -2.51 -16.73 10.88
N GLN A 142 -3.06 -17.14 9.75
CA GLN A 142 -4.38 -17.77 9.68
C GLN A 142 -4.36 -19.02 8.80
N ALA A 143 -5.03 -20.05 9.27
CA ALA A 143 -5.40 -21.18 8.42
C ALA A 143 -6.47 -20.72 7.43
N ILE A 144 -6.36 -21.15 6.19
CA ILE A 144 -7.36 -20.97 5.13
C ILE A 144 -7.52 -22.27 4.36
N ALA A 145 -8.73 -22.76 4.27
CA ALA A 145 -9.02 -24.12 3.92
C ALA A 145 -8.23 -25.11 4.83
N ARG A 146 -8.51 -26.39 4.71
CA ARG A 146 -7.98 -27.37 5.68
C ARG A 146 -6.47 -27.50 5.70
N ASP A 147 -5.85 -27.31 4.53
CA ASP A 147 -4.46 -27.69 4.27
C ASP A 147 -3.56 -26.49 3.89
N TYR A 148 -4.02 -25.26 4.15
CA TYR A 148 -3.27 -24.05 3.80
C TYR A 148 -3.19 -23.07 4.94
N GLN A 149 -2.16 -22.23 4.89
CA GLN A 149 -1.90 -21.15 5.84
C GLN A 149 -1.52 -19.89 5.07
N ILE A 150 -2.01 -18.76 5.54
CA ILE A 150 -1.65 -17.43 5.01
C ILE A 150 -1.06 -16.61 6.15
N THR A 151 0.10 -16.00 5.89
CA THR A 151 0.76 -15.10 6.85
C THR A 151 1.11 -13.78 6.17
N PHE A 152 1.00 -12.67 6.87
CA PHE A 152 1.42 -11.36 6.41
C PHE A 152 1.48 -10.36 7.56
N PHE A 153 2.19 -9.24 7.35
CA PHE A 153 2.09 -8.06 8.19
C PHE A 153 1.16 -7.04 7.52
N LEU A 154 0.14 -6.60 8.25
CA LEU A 154 -0.69 -5.49 7.80
C LEU A 154 0.05 -4.19 8.04
N LYS A 155 0.27 -3.42 7.01
CA LYS A 155 0.94 -2.12 7.06
C LYS A 155 0.05 -1.02 6.48
N ARG A 156 0.22 0.18 7.02
CA ARG A 156 -0.33 1.39 6.41
C ARG A 156 0.35 1.64 5.07
N PHE A 157 -0.39 2.08 4.08
CA PHE A 157 0.20 2.52 2.82
C PHE A 157 0.44 4.03 2.91
N ILE A 158 1.69 4.43 3.18
CA ILE A 158 2.07 5.84 3.29
C ILE A 158 1.85 6.54 1.95
N GLY A 159 1.25 7.73 1.99
CA GLY A 159 0.93 8.53 0.81
C GLY A 159 -0.41 8.20 0.14
N ASN A 160 -1.10 7.12 0.55
CA ASN A 160 -2.45 6.82 0.10
C ASN A 160 -3.33 6.27 1.23
N PRO A 161 -4.19 7.11 1.85
CA PRO A 161 -5.04 6.70 2.97
C PRO A 161 -6.15 5.71 2.57
N ASN A 162 -6.36 5.50 1.26
CA ASN A 162 -7.33 4.55 0.72
C ASN A 162 -6.70 3.21 0.32
N ALA A 163 -5.52 2.91 0.85
CA ALA A 163 -4.85 1.63 0.61
C ALA A 163 -4.19 1.12 1.88
N VAL A 164 -4.02 -0.20 1.96
CA VAL A 164 -3.18 -0.89 2.94
C VAL A 164 -2.18 -1.79 2.22
N LYS A 165 -1.10 -2.14 2.90
CA LYS A 165 -0.09 -3.06 2.37
C LYS A 165 -0.08 -4.34 3.19
N LEU A 166 -0.18 -5.47 2.50
CA LEU A 166 0.16 -6.77 3.04
C LEU A 166 1.66 -7.01 2.75
N LEU A 167 2.48 -6.84 3.76
CA LEU A 167 3.92 -7.03 3.65
C LEU A 167 4.28 -8.46 3.99
N ASP A 168 5.23 -9.05 3.26
CA ASP A 168 5.66 -10.44 3.42
C ASP A 168 4.49 -11.43 3.42
N LEU A 169 3.54 -11.22 2.49
CA LEU A 169 2.45 -12.15 2.28
C LEU A 169 3.01 -13.50 1.82
N GLU A 170 2.87 -14.50 2.66
CA GLU A 170 3.25 -15.87 2.37
C GLU A 170 2.02 -16.77 2.42
N PHE A 171 1.90 -17.60 1.40
CA PHE A 171 0.91 -18.66 1.31
C PHE A 171 1.62 -19.99 1.27
N SER A 172 1.25 -20.90 2.15
CA SER A 172 1.92 -22.17 2.36
C SER A 172 0.92 -23.33 2.42
N LYS A 173 1.34 -24.48 1.92
CA LYS A 173 0.64 -25.75 2.14
C LYS A 173 1.11 -26.36 3.46
N VAL A 174 0.17 -26.86 4.26
CA VAL A 174 0.42 -27.48 5.55
C VAL A 174 0.10 -28.98 5.43
N GLU A 175 1.12 -29.82 5.45
CA GLU A 175 0.98 -31.26 5.45
C GLU A 175 1.20 -31.81 6.87
N LYS A 176 0.28 -32.65 7.33
CA LYS A 176 0.45 -33.39 8.60
C LYS A 176 1.12 -34.71 8.29
N LYS A 177 2.33 -34.91 8.81
CA LYS A 177 2.97 -36.23 8.82
C LYS A 177 2.64 -36.97 10.13
N GLU A 178 2.82 -38.29 10.10
CA GLU A 178 2.76 -39.12 11.29
C GLU A 178 3.60 -38.55 12.43
N LYS A 179 3.17 -38.67 13.69
CA LYS A 179 3.78 -38.11 14.89
C LYS A 179 3.61 -36.59 15.10
N ASN A 180 2.53 -35.95 14.63
CA ASN A 180 2.24 -34.52 14.83
C ASN A 180 3.28 -33.55 14.26
N VAL A 181 4.14 -33.98 13.36
CA VAL A 181 5.06 -33.09 12.64
C VAL A 181 4.28 -32.39 11.53
N LYS A 182 4.21 -31.05 11.60
CA LYS A 182 3.69 -30.23 10.52
C LYS A 182 4.84 -29.88 9.56
N ILE A 183 4.66 -30.16 8.28
CA ILE A 183 5.53 -29.66 7.21
C ILE A 183 4.82 -28.50 6.58
N ILE A 184 5.47 -27.36 6.53
CA ILE A 184 4.98 -26.14 5.90
C ILE A 184 5.80 -25.93 4.63
N SER A 185 5.15 -26.01 3.48
CA SER A 185 5.75 -25.84 2.17
C SER A 185 5.28 -24.51 1.58
N PRO A 186 6.15 -23.50 1.42
CA PRO A 186 5.75 -22.22 0.83
C PRO A 186 5.37 -22.43 -0.65
N LEU A 187 4.23 -21.90 -1.04
CA LEU A 187 3.73 -21.91 -2.41
C LEU A 187 3.93 -20.56 -3.09
N MET A 188 3.84 -19.48 -2.32
CA MET A 188 3.99 -18.13 -2.84
C MET A 188 4.46 -17.20 -1.73
N LYS A 189 5.37 -16.27 -2.08
CA LYS A 189 5.76 -15.15 -1.21
C LYS A 189 5.76 -13.86 -2.03
N THR A 190 5.08 -12.83 -1.53
CA THR A 190 4.96 -11.53 -2.21
C THR A 190 4.59 -10.43 -1.21
N SER A 191 4.45 -9.20 -1.70
CA SER A 191 3.80 -8.11 -0.97
C SER A 191 2.70 -7.52 -1.86
N LEU A 192 1.57 -7.17 -1.27
CA LEU A 192 0.39 -6.74 -2.01
C LEU A 192 -0.15 -5.42 -1.45
N ASN A 193 -0.44 -4.47 -2.33
CA ASN A 193 -1.12 -3.24 -1.96
C ASN A 193 -2.62 -3.41 -2.27
N LEU A 194 -3.47 -3.29 -1.25
CA LEU A 194 -4.91 -3.41 -1.36
C LEU A 194 -5.56 -2.03 -1.32
N MET A 195 -6.35 -1.72 -2.34
CA MET A 195 -7.19 -0.52 -2.35
C MET A 195 -8.48 -0.77 -1.61
N LEU A 196 -8.87 0.12 -0.69
CA LEU A 196 -10.12 0.04 0.05
C LEU A 196 -11.33 0.03 -0.88
N GLY A 197 -12.29 -0.86 -0.61
CA GLY A 197 -13.51 -1.00 -1.38
C GLY A 197 -13.33 -1.62 -2.77
N ARG A 198 -12.12 -2.13 -3.09
CA ARG A 198 -11.86 -2.78 -4.37
C ARG A 198 -11.46 -4.24 -4.18
N THR A 199 -12.00 -5.08 -5.04
CA THR A 199 -11.60 -6.48 -5.14
C THR A 199 -10.29 -6.60 -5.91
N GLN A 200 -9.35 -7.37 -5.37
CA GLN A 200 -8.08 -7.69 -6.03
C GLN A 200 -7.89 -9.19 -6.12
N ILE A 201 -7.31 -9.64 -7.22
CA ILE A 201 -7.13 -11.04 -7.54
C ILE A 201 -5.63 -11.33 -7.61
N LEU A 202 -5.22 -12.39 -6.92
CA LEU A 202 -3.86 -12.90 -6.94
C LEU A 202 -3.90 -14.40 -7.27
N GLY A 203 -3.19 -14.81 -8.31
CA GLY A 203 -3.06 -16.22 -8.68
C GLY A 203 -1.80 -16.84 -8.09
N ALA A 204 -1.91 -18.05 -7.58
CA ALA A 204 -0.79 -18.92 -7.26
C ALA A 204 -0.94 -20.21 -8.04
N SER A 205 0.08 -20.61 -8.77
CA SER A 205 0.10 -21.89 -9.46
C SER A 205 0.41 -23.01 -8.46
N SER A 206 -0.36 -24.10 -8.50
CA SER A 206 0.00 -25.33 -7.80
C SER A 206 1.10 -26.04 -8.64
N SER A 207 2.24 -26.32 -8.05
CA SER A 207 3.35 -27.04 -8.71
C SER A 207 3.06 -28.52 -8.98
N VAL A 208 1.95 -29.06 -8.54
CA VAL A 208 1.65 -30.50 -8.56
C VAL A 208 0.69 -30.89 -9.69
N ASP A 209 -0.13 -29.97 -10.17
CA ASP A 209 -1.11 -30.25 -11.22
C ASP A 209 -1.25 -29.02 -12.12
N GLU A 210 -0.69 -29.07 -13.32
CA GLU A 210 -0.75 -27.99 -14.32
C GLU A 210 -2.17 -27.63 -14.75
N ALA A 211 -3.13 -28.55 -14.54
CA ALA A 211 -4.55 -28.34 -14.85
C ALA A 211 -5.31 -27.55 -13.79
N LYS A 212 -4.68 -27.26 -12.64
CA LYS A 212 -5.29 -26.56 -11.52
C LYS A 212 -4.44 -25.40 -11.02
N ALA A 213 -5.11 -24.36 -10.55
CA ALA A 213 -4.49 -23.23 -9.86
C ALA A 213 -5.27 -22.79 -8.64
N LEU A 214 -4.58 -22.20 -7.69
CA LEU A 214 -5.19 -21.53 -6.55
C LEU A 214 -5.28 -20.04 -6.86
N ILE A 215 -6.44 -19.45 -6.60
CA ILE A 215 -6.72 -18.05 -6.83
C ILE A 215 -7.22 -17.42 -5.53
N PHE A 216 -6.57 -16.34 -5.13
CA PHE A 216 -6.98 -15.51 -4.02
C PHE A 216 -7.75 -14.30 -4.50
N VAL A 217 -8.84 -14.01 -3.81
CA VAL A 217 -9.60 -12.77 -3.98
C VAL A 217 -9.60 -12.03 -2.67
N PHE A 218 -8.99 -10.84 -2.69
CA PHE A 218 -8.90 -9.96 -1.54
C PHE A 218 -9.90 -8.83 -1.66
N TYR A 219 -10.54 -8.52 -0.56
CA TYR A 219 -11.35 -7.31 -0.39
C TYR A 219 -11.03 -6.69 0.96
N VAL A 220 -10.85 -5.37 1.00
CA VAL A 220 -10.58 -4.63 2.25
C VAL A 220 -11.48 -3.41 2.37
N ASN A 221 -12.02 -3.20 3.56
CA ASN A 221 -12.75 -2.01 3.95
C ASN A 221 -12.34 -1.54 5.36
N LYS A 222 -12.89 -0.38 5.77
CA LYS A 222 -12.80 0.14 7.15
C LYS A 222 -13.94 -0.38 7.97
#